data_81574468c728d8a836989c44409c90cf
#
_entry.id   81574468c728d8a836989c44409c90cf
#
_cell.length_a   1.000
_cell.length_b   1.000
_cell.length_c   1.000
_cell.angle_alpha   90.00
_cell.angle_beta   90.00
_cell.angle_gamma   90.00
#
_symmetry.space_group_name_H-M   'P 1'
#
loop_
_entity.id
_entity.type
_entity.pdbx_description
1 polymer ?
#
loop_
_entity_poly.entity_id
_entity_poly.type
_entity_poly.pdbx_seq_one_letter_code
_entity_poly.pdbx_strand_id
1 'polypeptide(L)'
;MAAPPKVSKELLDMLNDAIARELSVSISYMWQHVLMTGVQGFAVKDEIKKIAIVEMKHAEEIAERLVYLGGKPTSKPTEIRVGETLKEMMQINTELESGAIELYRKVIAKAEEEGDIVTADLFHEILAQEEEHHDTFTGLLE
;
A
#
# COMPACT_ATOMS: atom_id res chain seq x y z
N MET A 1 -20.03 3.14 -27.94
CA MET A 1 -19.74 3.37 -26.51
C MET A 1 -18.63 2.47 -26.03
N ALA A 2 -17.70 3.05 -25.30
CA ALA A 2 -16.64 2.26 -24.70
C ALA A 2 -17.19 1.50 -23.49
N ALA A 3 -16.79 0.24 -23.34
CA ALA A 3 -17.04 -0.57 -22.15
C ALA A 3 -15.76 -0.65 -21.33
N PRO A 4 -15.84 -0.97 -20.03
CA PRO A 4 -14.63 -1.25 -19.24
C PRO A 4 -13.81 -2.35 -19.91
N PRO A 5 -12.48 -2.29 -19.84
CA PRO A 5 -11.65 -3.35 -20.41
C PRO A 5 -11.94 -4.68 -19.71
N LYS A 6 -11.86 -5.75 -20.48
CA LYS A 6 -11.97 -7.10 -19.92
C LYS A 6 -10.58 -7.51 -19.45
N VAL A 7 -10.45 -7.74 -18.15
CA VAL A 7 -9.20 -8.19 -17.56
C VAL A 7 -9.37 -9.58 -16.96
N SER A 8 -8.27 -10.27 -16.72
CA SER A 8 -8.31 -11.61 -16.14
C SER A 8 -8.73 -11.57 -14.67
N LYS A 9 -9.25 -12.71 -14.20
CA LYS A 9 -9.48 -12.90 -12.76
C LYS A 9 -8.18 -12.74 -11.97
N GLU A 10 -7.06 -13.17 -12.55
CA GLU A 10 -5.74 -13.02 -11.92
C GLU A 10 -5.43 -11.55 -11.64
N LEU A 11 -5.64 -10.64 -12.58
CA LEU A 11 -5.41 -9.21 -12.36
C LEU A 11 -6.35 -8.67 -11.28
N LEU A 12 -7.63 -9.04 -11.30
CA LEU A 12 -8.59 -8.62 -10.27
C LEU A 12 -8.16 -9.12 -8.88
N ASP A 13 -7.68 -10.36 -8.79
CA ASP A 13 -7.18 -10.91 -7.53
C ASP A 13 -5.93 -10.17 -7.05
N MET A 14 -5.04 -9.79 -7.95
CA MET A 14 -3.86 -8.99 -7.61
C MET A 14 -4.24 -7.61 -7.08
N LEU A 15 -5.27 -6.98 -7.64
CA LEU A 15 -5.78 -5.70 -7.14
C LEU A 15 -6.35 -5.87 -5.73
N ASN A 16 -7.04 -6.97 -5.45
CA ASN A 16 -7.51 -7.27 -4.10
C ASN A 16 -6.38 -7.56 -3.13
N ASP A 17 -5.31 -8.21 -3.57
CA ASP A 17 -4.11 -8.39 -2.74
C ASP A 17 -3.51 -7.04 -2.36
N ALA A 18 -3.47 -6.11 -3.30
CA ALA A 18 -3.01 -4.75 -3.04
C ALA A 18 -3.91 -4.03 -2.04
N ILE A 19 -5.24 -4.11 -2.21
CA ILE A 19 -6.20 -3.50 -1.27
C ILE A 19 -6.02 -4.08 0.14
N ALA A 20 -5.91 -5.41 0.26
CA ALA A 20 -5.71 -6.07 1.54
C ALA A 20 -4.44 -5.58 2.23
N ARG A 21 -3.37 -5.40 1.47
CA ARG A 21 -2.10 -4.85 1.97
C ARG A 21 -2.28 -3.41 2.42
N GLU A 22 -2.91 -2.55 1.60
CA GLU A 22 -3.10 -1.13 1.94
C GLU A 22 -3.96 -0.96 3.21
N LEU A 23 -5.00 -1.76 3.36
CA LEU A 23 -5.81 -1.76 4.58
C LEU A 23 -4.97 -2.15 5.80
N SER A 24 -4.15 -3.18 5.67
CA SER A 24 -3.28 -3.66 6.75
C SER A 24 -2.32 -2.58 7.22
N VAL A 25 -1.59 -1.95 6.30
CA VAL A 25 -0.58 -0.94 6.67
C VAL A 25 -1.21 0.37 7.14
N SER A 26 -2.40 0.71 6.64
CA SER A 26 -3.15 1.87 7.15
C SER A 26 -3.41 1.73 8.64
N ILE A 27 -3.80 0.54 9.08
CA ILE A 27 -4.05 0.23 10.50
C ILE A 27 -2.72 0.16 11.26
N SER A 28 -1.74 -0.56 10.73
CA SER A 28 -0.42 -0.71 11.38
C SER A 28 0.21 0.65 11.66
N TYR A 29 0.29 1.50 10.66
CA TYR A 29 0.96 2.81 10.79
C TYR A 29 0.14 3.76 11.68
N MET A 30 -1.18 3.71 11.62
CA MET A 30 -2.01 4.52 12.50
C MET A 30 -1.84 4.12 13.97
N TRP A 31 -1.81 2.81 14.27
CA TRP A 31 -1.56 2.33 15.64
C TRP A 31 -0.14 2.65 16.09
N GLN A 32 0.85 2.55 15.21
CA GLN A 32 2.21 2.99 15.51
C GLN A 32 2.23 4.47 15.90
N HIS A 33 1.56 5.31 15.13
CA HIS A 33 1.42 6.74 15.44
C HIS A 33 0.87 6.96 16.85
N VAL A 34 -0.17 6.23 17.22
CA VAL A 34 -0.82 6.36 18.54
C VAL A 34 0.09 5.88 19.67
N LEU A 35 0.88 4.79 19.41
CA LEU A 35 1.70 4.15 20.42
C LEU A 35 3.08 4.79 20.61
N MET A 36 3.54 5.59 19.67
CA MET A 36 4.87 6.23 19.75
C MET A 36 4.98 7.18 20.92
N THR A 37 6.03 7.03 21.73
CA THR A 37 6.32 7.81 22.92
C THR A 37 7.77 8.29 22.93
N GLY A 38 8.09 9.20 23.85
CA GLY A 38 9.44 9.73 24.01
C GLY A 38 9.80 10.76 22.93
N VAL A 39 11.01 11.27 23.03
CA VAL A 39 11.49 12.34 22.12
C VAL A 39 11.57 11.84 20.68
N GLN A 40 12.11 10.64 20.49
CA GLN A 40 12.24 10.04 19.16
C GLN A 40 10.85 9.74 18.56
N GLY A 41 9.95 9.19 19.35
CA GLY A 41 8.58 8.93 18.90
C GLY A 41 7.85 10.23 18.53
N PHE A 42 8.00 11.26 19.34
CA PHE A 42 7.41 12.57 19.07
C PHE A 42 7.90 13.16 17.74
N ALA A 43 9.18 12.97 17.41
CA ALA A 43 9.75 13.50 16.18
C ALA A 43 9.19 12.81 14.92
N VAL A 44 8.74 11.56 15.03
CA VAL A 44 8.38 10.71 13.88
C VAL A 44 6.88 10.49 13.75
N LYS A 45 6.13 10.56 14.86
CA LYS A 45 4.73 10.11 14.90
C LYS A 45 3.80 10.80 13.88
N ASP A 46 3.99 12.08 13.62
CA ASP A 46 3.13 12.79 12.67
C ASP A 46 3.41 12.39 11.23
N GLU A 47 4.66 12.09 10.91
CA GLU A 47 5.03 11.59 9.58
C GLU A 47 4.42 10.21 9.33
N ILE A 48 4.44 9.32 10.34
CA ILE A 48 3.82 7.99 10.23
C ILE A 48 2.31 8.12 10.02
N LYS A 49 1.66 9.04 10.71
CA LYS A 49 0.22 9.30 10.50
C LYS A 49 -0.07 9.75 9.07
N LYS A 50 0.75 10.64 8.52
CA LYS A 50 0.59 11.09 7.13
C LYS A 50 0.69 9.91 6.16
N ILE A 51 1.65 9.04 6.37
CA ILE A 51 1.83 7.84 5.54
C ILE A 51 0.62 6.92 5.70
N ALA A 52 0.12 6.69 6.91
CA ALA A 52 -1.08 5.88 7.15
C ALA A 52 -2.28 6.38 6.33
N ILE A 53 -2.46 7.69 6.28
CA ILE A 53 -3.54 8.32 5.52
C ILE A 53 -3.35 8.11 4.02
N VAL A 54 -2.11 8.25 3.52
CA VAL A 54 -1.79 7.99 2.10
C VAL A 54 -2.10 6.55 1.74
N GLU A 55 -1.76 5.60 2.60
CA GLU A 55 -2.03 4.18 2.36
C GLU A 55 -3.55 3.91 2.28
N MET A 56 -4.36 4.56 3.12
CA MET A 56 -5.81 4.43 3.03
C MET A 56 -6.36 5.03 1.73
N LYS A 57 -5.79 6.12 1.25
CA LYS A 57 -6.15 6.70 -0.05
C LYS A 57 -5.78 5.77 -1.20
N HIS A 58 -4.64 5.07 -1.10
CA HIS A 58 -4.28 4.04 -2.07
C HIS A 58 -5.33 2.93 -2.11
N ALA A 59 -5.78 2.46 -0.94
CA ALA A 59 -6.83 1.44 -0.88
C ALA A 59 -8.09 1.91 -1.60
N GLU A 60 -8.50 3.16 -1.38
CA GLU A 60 -9.67 3.74 -2.03
C GLU A 60 -9.50 3.79 -3.54
N GLU A 61 -8.38 4.32 -4.04
CA GLU A 61 -8.12 4.44 -5.47
C GLU A 61 -8.08 3.08 -6.18
N ILE A 62 -7.43 2.10 -5.55
CA ILE A 62 -7.37 0.74 -6.11
C ILE A 62 -8.76 0.11 -6.11
N ALA A 63 -9.54 0.30 -5.04
CA ALA A 63 -10.89 -0.23 -4.93
C ALA A 63 -11.82 0.38 -6.00
N GLU A 64 -11.73 1.68 -6.24
CA GLU A 64 -12.49 2.35 -7.31
C GLU A 64 -12.17 1.74 -8.67
N ARG A 65 -10.89 1.52 -8.95
CA ARG A 65 -10.46 0.90 -10.20
C ARG A 65 -10.99 -0.54 -10.32
N LEU A 66 -10.88 -1.31 -9.24
CA LEU A 66 -11.36 -2.70 -9.20
C LEU A 66 -12.86 -2.78 -9.49
N VAL A 67 -13.66 -1.90 -8.89
CA VAL A 67 -15.12 -1.87 -9.11
C VAL A 67 -15.43 -1.51 -10.56
N TYR A 68 -14.72 -0.54 -11.13
CA TYR A 68 -14.88 -0.19 -12.55
C TYR A 68 -14.61 -1.39 -13.45
N LEU A 69 -13.65 -2.23 -13.09
CA LEU A 69 -13.30 -3.44 -13.84
C LEU A 69 -14.24 -4.62 -13.57
N GLY A 70 -15.25 -4.45 -12.72
CA GLY A 70 -16.24 -5.47 -12.43
C GLY A 70 -15.93 -6.36 -11.22
N GLY A 71 -14.89 -6.03 -10.46
CA GLY A 71 -14.52 -6.76 -9.25
C GLY A 71 -15.19 -6.21 -8.00
N LYS A 72 -14.98 -6.89 -6.89
CA LYS A 72 -15.48 -6.48 -5.57
C LYS A 72 -14.32 -6.35 -4.59
N PRO A 73 -14.14 -5.17 -3.97
CA PRO A 73 -13.03 -4.97 -3.02
C PRO A 73 -13.17 -5.88 -1.80
N THR A 74 -12.03 -6.44 -1.39
CA THR A 74 -11.96 -7.22 -0.15
C THR A 74 -12.10 -6.32 1.08
N SER A 75 -12.70 -6.85 2.13
CA SER A 75 -12.75 -6.19 3.45
C SER A 75 -11.77 -6.81 4.44
N LYS A 76 -10.96 -7.78 3.98
CA LYS A 76 -10.02 -8.49 4.85
C LYS A 76 -8.60 -8.00 4.61
N PRO A 77 -8.00 -7.29 5.58
CA PRO A 77 -6.60 -6.90 5.46
C PRO A 77 -5.70 -8.13 5.57
N THR A 78 -4.47 -8.01 5.06
CA THR A 78 -3.42 -8.98 5.38
C THR A 78 -3.08 -8.88 6.88
N GLU A 79 -2.22 -9.76 7.39
CA GLU A 79 -1.81 -9.72 8.79
C GLU A 79 -1.34 -8.33 9.19
N ILE A 80 -1.90 -7.81 10.28
CA ILE A 80 -1.55 -6.47 10.78
C ILE A 80 -0.36 -6.62 11.73
N ARG A 81 0.75 -5.94 11.42
CA ARG A 81 1.98 -5.99 12.20
C ARG A 81 2.29 -4.59 12.70
N VAL A 82 2.31 -4.40 14.01
CA VAL A 82 2.52 -3.07 14.62
C VAL A 82 3.92 -2.90 15.20
N GLY A 83 4.42 -3.88 15.95
CA GLY A 83 5.67 -3.78 16.68
C GLY A 83 5.48 -3.08 18.03
N GLU A 84 6.52 -3.09 18.86
CA GLU A 84 6.49 -2.51 20.20
C GLU A 84 7.43 -1.32 20.36
N THR A 85 8.64 -1.40 19.80
CA THR A 85 9.62 -0.31 19.87
C THR A 85 9.66 0.46 18.56
N LEU A 86 10.13 1.70 18.59
CA LEU A 86 10.29 2.50 17.38
C LEU A 86 11.17 1.78 16.34
N LYS A 87 12.26 1.18 16.80
CA LYS A 87 13.16 0.42 15.90
C LYS A 87 12.46 -0.76 15.25
N GLU A 88 11.70 -1.55 16.03
CA GLU A 88 10.90 -2.66 15.47
C GLU A 88 9.88 -2.16 14.47
N MET A 89 9.19 -1.06 14.79
CA MET A 89 8.20 -0.46 13.90
C MET A 89 8.83 -0.10 12.57
N MET A 90 9.98 0.53 12.57
CA MET A 90 10.66 0.93 11.33
C MET A 90 11.17 -0.27 10.54
N GLN A 91 11.63 -1.32 11.21
CA GLN A 91 12.03 -2.58 10.55
C GLN A 91 10.84 -3.26 9.88
N ILE A 92 9.73 -3.36 10.59
CA ILE A 92 8.48 -3.91 10.05
C ILE A 92 8.01 -3.10 8.84
N ASN A 93 8.01 -1.77 8.97
CA ASN A 93 7.54 -0.89 7.90
C ASN A 93 8.41 -1.01 6.65
N THR A 94 9.72 -1.11 6.82
CA THR A 94 10.66 -1.32 5.71
C THR A 94 10.35 -2.63 4.97
N GLU A 95 10.10 -3.71 5.72
CA GLU A 95 9.72 -5.00 5.11
C GLU A 95 8.38 -4.91 4.38
N LEU A 96 7.39 -4.25 4.98
CA LEU A 96 6.07 -4.10 4.40
C LEU A 96 6.12 -3.29 3.10
N GLU A 97 6.92 -2.23 3.06
CA GLU A 97 7.09 -1.43 1.84
C GLU A 97 7.84 -2.22 0.76
N SER A 98 8.85 -3.00 1.14
CA SER A 98 9.55 -3.87 0.18
C SER A 98 8.60 -4.88 -0.46
N GLY A 99 7.71 -5.46 0.33
CA GLY A 99 6.69 -6.38 -0.18
C GLY A 99 5.72 -5.70 -1.14
N ALA A 100 5.31 -4.47 -0.83
CA ALA A 100 4.44 -3.69 -1.71
C ALA A 100 5.13 -3.37 -3.04
N ILE A 101 6.39 -2.95 -2.99
CA ILE A 101 7.17 -2.62 -4.18
C ILE A 101 7.22 -3.83 -5.12
N GLU A 102 7.50 -5.02 -4.59
CA GLU A 102 7.52 -6.24 -5.38
C GLU A 102 6.15 -6.57 -5.99
N LEU A 103 5.09 -6.50 -5.17
CA LEU A 103 3.74 -6.77 -5.61
C LEU A 103 3.30 -5.79 -6.71
N TYR A 104 3.54 -4.51 -6.51
CA TYR A 104 3.06 -3.47 -7.43
C TYR A 104 3.80 -3.49 -8.76
N ARG A 105 5.07 -3.88 -8.78
CA ARG A 105 5.78 -4.15 -10.03
C ARG A 105 5.13 -5.29 -10.81
N LYS A 106 4.68 -6.33 -10.11
CA LYS A 106 3.97 -7.45 -10.74
C LYS A 106 2.60 -7.03 -11.27
N VAL A 107 1.89 -6.18 -10.53
CA VAL A 107 0.60 -5.65 -10.98
C VAL A 107 0.78 -4.83 -12.26
N ILE A 108 1.78 -3.97 -12.31
CA ILE A 108 2.10 -3.17 -13.50
C ILE A 108 2.37 -4.07 -14.69
N ALA A 109 3.24 -5.08 -14.52
CA ALA A 109 3.59 -6.01 -15.59
C ALA A 109 2.35 -6.75 -16.11
N LYS A 110 1.49 -7.20 -15.21
CA LYS A 110 0.26 -7.92 -15.58
C LYS A 110 -0.74 -7.01 -16.29
N ALA A 111 -0.92 -5.80 -15.79
CA ALA A 111 -1.80 -4.82 -16.43
C ALA A 111 -1.33 -4.47 -17.83
N GLU A 112 -0.03 -4.24 -18.02
CA GLU A 112 0.56 -3.97 -19.32
C GLU A 112 0.39 -5.14 -20.28
N GLU A 113 0.63 -6.37 -19.81
CA GLU A 113 0.42 -7.59 -20.60
C GLU A 113 -1.02 -7.70 -21.10
N GLU A 114 -1.99 -7.31 -20.27
CA GLU A 114 -3.41 -7.37 -20.63
C GLU A 114 -3.91 -6.11 -21.34
N GLY A 115 -3.05 -5.13 -21.56
CA GLY A 115 -3.42 -3.89 -22.24
C GLY A 115 -4.22 -2.92 -21.37
N ASP A 116 -4.24 -3.11 -20.06
CA ASP A 116 -4.92 -2.24 -19.11
C ASP A 116 -4.00 -1.09 -18.69
N ILE A 117 -3.90 -0.11 -19.57
CA ILE A 117 -2.98 1.04 -19.42
C ILE A 117 -3.32 1.86 -18.17
N VAL A 118 -4.60 2.05 -17.87
CA VAL A 118 -5.02 2.91 -16.75
C VAL A 118 -4.67 2.26 -15.41
N THR A 119 -4.83 0.96 -15.27
CA THR A 119 -4.38 0.25 -14.06
C THR A 119 -2.87 0.35 -13.92
N ALA A 120 -2.12 0.16 -15.01
CA ALA A 120 -0.66 0.30 -14.99
C ALA A 120 -0.25 1.72 -14.55
N ASP A 121 -0.89 2.75 -15.09
CA ASP A 121 -0.59 4.15 -14.73
C ASP A 121 -0.90 4.43 -13.26
N LEU A 122 -2.03 3.93 -12.75
CA LEU A 122 -2.39 4.05 -11.34
C LEU A 122 -1.29 3.46 -10.45
N PHE A 123 -0.83 2.25 -10.76
CA PHE A 123 0.19 1.58 -9.97
C PHE A 123 1.59 2.16 -10.15
N HIS A 124 1.89 2.82 -11.27
CA HIS A 124 3.13 3.60 -11.40
C HIS A 124 3.19 4.71 -10.34
N GLU A 125 2.10 5.45 -10.17
CA GLU A 125 2.03 6.53 -9.18
C GLU A 125 2.11 5.98 -7.75
N ILE A 126 1.35 4.91 -7.46
CA ILE A 126 1.36 4.27 -6.14
C ILE A 126 2.75 3.71 -5.83
N LEU A 127 3.37 3.03 -6.80
CA LEU A 127 4.72 2.47 -6.63
C LEU A 127 5.74 3.56 -6.29
N ALA A 128 5.67 4.72 -6.95
CA ALA A 128 6.57 5.83 -6.65
C ALA A 128 6.43 6.28 -5.19
N GLN A 129 5.21 6.33 -4.67
CA GLN A 129 4.96 6.69 -3.28
C GLN A 129 5.43 5.61 -2.31
N GLU A 130 5.27 4.33 -2.66
CA GLU A 130 5.79 3.23 -1.83
C GLU A 130 7.31 3.23 -1.77
N GLU A 131 7.99 3.57 -2.86
CA GLU A 131 9.45 3.73 -2.86
C GLU A 131 9.87 4.89 -1.96
N GLU A 132 9.13 5.99 -1.98
CA GLU A 132 9.36 7.14 -1.10
C GLU A 132 9.16 6.75 0.38
N HIS A 133 8.10 6.00 0.70
CA HIS A 133 7.87 5.49 2.06
C HIS A 133 9.01 4.56 2.50
N HIS A 134 9.44 3.67 1.62
CA HIS A 134 10.55 2.76 1.90
C HIS A 134 11.83 3.55 2.22
N ASP A 135 12.13 4.57 1.44
CA ASP A 135 13.27 5.44 1.66
C ASP A 135 13.18 6.14 3.03
N THR A 136 12.00 6.65 3.37
CA THR A 136 11.75 7.29 4.67
C THR A 136 12.02 6.30 5.81
N PHE A 137 11.45 5.10 5.76
CA PHE A 137 11.60 4.12 6.85
C PHE A 137 13.03 3.60 6.97
N THR A 138 13.71 3.35 5.87
CA THR A 138 15.12 2.93 5.92
C THR A 138 16.00 4.05 6.47
N GLY A 139 15.75 5.30 6.10
CA GLY A 139 16.46 6.46 6.63
C GLY A 139 16.32 6.61 8.13
N LEU A 140 15.15 6.28 8.68
CA LEU A 140 14.90 6.35 10.12
C LEU A 140 15.59 5.23 10.90
N LEU A 141 16.07 4.18 10.23
CA LEU A 141 16.86 3.11 10.86
C LEU A 141 18.33 3.45 11.00
N GLU A 142 18.82 4.44 10.29
CA GLU A 142 20.20 4.92 10.40
C GLU A 142 20.36 5.78 11.68
#